data_3159f9f0278cfe948dd0feeece3e20cd
#
_entry.id   3159f9f0278cfe948dd0feeece3e20cd
#
_cell.length_a   1.000
_cell.length_b   1.000
_cell.length_c   1.000
_cell.angle_alpha   90.00
_cell.angle_beta   90.00
_cell.angle_gamma   90.00
#
_symmetry.space_group_name_H-M   'P 1'
#
loop_
_entity.id
_entity.type
_entity.pdbx_description
1 polymer ?
#
loop_
_entity_poly.entity_id
_entity_poly.type
_entity_poly.pdbx_seq_one_letter_code
_entity_poly.pdbx_strand_id
1 'polypeptide(L)'
;MPANKKPSKTKNISLIIPEDKLFKELSILIEKSKQKAVSQVKSTANLLFWHVGKRINDDILNNKRAEYGQQIVVNIAKRLTAKYGQSYEIKNLRRMMQFAVQFPDKKIVVPLARQLNWSHLIALFPFSSVFFV
;
A
#
# COMPACT_ATOMS: atom_id res chain seq x y z
N MET A 1 21.56 -13.07 27.41
CA MET A 1 21.22 -12.78 27.25
C MET A 1 20.68 -12.29 26.94
N PRO A 2 20.59 -12.11 26.86
CA PRO A 2 20.16 -11.43 26.52
C PRO A 2 19.31 -10.91 26.28
N ALA A 3 19.07 -10.88 26.36
CA ALA A 3 18.35 -10.54 26.10
C ALA A 3 17.71 -9.76 26.03
N ASN A 4 17.64 -9.44 26.25
CA ASN A 4 17.10 -8.61 26.25
C ASN A 4 16.16 -8.08 25.73
N LYS A 5 15.64 -8.11 25.80
CA LYS A 5 14.75 -7.88 25.28
C LYS A 5 14.08 -6.95 25.28
N LYS A 6 13.70 -6.30 25.08
CA LYS A 6 13.07 -5.50 24.66
C LYS A 6 11.81 -5.27 25.26
N PRO A 7 11.52 -4.91 26.37
CA PRO A 7 10.29 -4.69 27.05
C PRO A 7 9.49 -3.53 26.52
N SER A 8 10.18 -2.54 25.98
CA SER A 8 9.47 -1.37 25.47
C SER A 8 8.51 -1.71 24.36
N LYS A 9 8.69 -2.86 23.74
CA LYS A 9 7.82 -3.25 22.65
C LYS A 9 6.45 -3.71 23.08
N THR A 10 6.31 -4.13 24.30
CA THR A 10 5.02 -4.64 24.75
C THR A 10 3.95 -3.57 24.81
N LYS A 11 4.33 -2.33 24.96
CA LYS A 11 3.36 -1.25 25.05
C LYS A 11 2.52 -1.10 23.81
N ASN A 12 3.13 -1.33 22.66
CA ASN A 12 2.49 -1.07 21.39
C ASN A 12 2.22 -2.32 20.59
N ILE A 13 2.14 -3.43 21.26
CA ILE A 13 2.04 -4.68 20.55
C ILE A 13 0.77 -4.76 19.70
N SER A 14 -0.29 -4.12 20.14
CA SER A 14 -1.54 -4.14 19.39
C SER A 14 -1.44 -3.36 18.07
N LEU A 15 -0.47 -2.43 17.95
CA LEU A 15 -0.24 -1.69 16.74
C LEU A 15 0.95 -2.24 15.96
N ILE A 16 2.01 -2.61 16.67
CA ILE A 16 3.27 -3.03 16.05
C ILE A 16 3.11 -4.32 15.25
N ILE A 17 2.43 -5.31 15.84
CA ILE A 17 2.28 -6.60 15.18
C ILE A 17 1.48 -6.50 13.88
N PRO A 18 0.32 -5.81 13.86
CA PRO A 18 -0.40 -5.63 12.60
C PRO A 18 0.39 -4.84 11.57
N GLU A 19 1.12 -3.81 12.01
CA GLU A 19 1.94 -3.03 11.08
C GLU A 19 3.05 -3.88 10.48
N ASP A 20 3.72 -4.68 11.29
CA ASP A 20 4.80 -5.53 10.80
C ASP A 20 4.29 -6.55 9.80
N LYS A 21 3.14 -7.13 10.09
CA LYS A 21 2.54 -8.09 9.19
C LYS A 21 2.17 -7.44 7.88
N LEU A 22 1.54 -6.27 7.94
CA LEU A 22 1.17 -5.54 6.75
C LEU A 22 2.40 -5.18 5.93
N PHE A 23 3.42 -4.63 6.56
CA PHE A 23 4.65 -4.27 5.87
C PHE A 23 5.26 -5.48 5.17
N LYS A 24 5.30 -6.60 5.85
CA LYS A 24 5.86 -7.82 5.28
C LYS A 24 5.07 -8.28 4.06
N GLU A 25 3.75 -8.24 4.15
CA GLU A 25 2.91 -8.64 3.02
C GLU A 25 3.10 -7.72 1.83
N LEU A 26 3.19 -6.42 2.06
CA LEU A 26 3.44 -5.47 0.98
C LEU A 26 4.81 -5.69 0.37
N SER A 27 5.81 -5.97 1.20
CA SER A 27 7.15 -6.26 0.70
C SER A 27 7.14 -7.47 -0.21
N ILE A 28 6.40 -8.51 0.16
CA ILE A 28 6.29 -9.70 -0.68
C ILE A 28 5.66 -9.35 -2.04
N LEU A 29 4.61 -8.54 -2.03
CA LEU A 29 3.98 -8.11 -3.28
C LEU A 29 4.98 -7.38 -4.18
N ILE A 30 5.73 -6.46 -3.60
CA ILE A 30 6.70 -5.67 -4.35
C ILE A 30 7.81 -6.55 -4.89
N GLU A 31 8.35 -7.45 -4.06
CA GLU A 31 9.42 -8.31 -4.50
C GLU A 31 8.99 -9.26 -5.61
N LYS A 32 7.79 -9.81 -5.50
CA LYS A 32 7.27 -10.67 -6.57
C LYS A 32 7.09 -9.91 -7.87
N SER A 33 6.66 -8.67 -7.77
CA SER A 33 6.47 -7.83 -8.95
C SER A 33 7.78 -7.60 -9.68
N LYS A 34 8.88 -7.43 -8.95
CA LYS A 34 10.18 -7.21 -9.56
C LYS A 34 10.65 -8.39 -10.39
N GLN A 35 10.15 -9.57 -10.11
CA GLN A 35 10.56 -10.78 -10.83
C GLN A 35 9.80 -11.00 -12.11
N LYS A 36 8.78 -10.18 -12.36
CA LYS A 36 7.99 -10.33 -13.57
C LYS A 36 8.75 -9.88 -14.80
N ALA A 37 8.28 -10.36 -15.94
CA ALA A 37 8.95 -10.07 -17.18
C ALA A 37 9.03 -8.57 -17.45
N VAL A 38 10.16 -8.17 -17.99
CA VAL A 38 10.41 -6.78 -18.31
C VAL A 38 9.42 -6.24 -19.34
N SER A 39 8.95 -7.08 -20.22
CA SER A 39 8.06 -6.67 -21.30
C SER A 39 6.72 -6.11 -20.80
N GLN A 40 6.39 -6.31 -19.54
CA GLN A 40 5.12 -5.85 -19.00
C GLN A 40 5.32 -4.90 -17.83
N VAL A 41 6.37 -4.11 -17.87
CA VAL A 41 6.71 -3.26 -16.74
C VAL A 41 5.57 -2.32 -16.36
N LYS A 42 4.97 -1.64 -17.34
CA LYS A 42 3.91 -0.68 -17.04
C LYS A 42 2.71 -1.37 -16.40
N SER A 43 2.25 -2.44 -17.01
CA SER A 43 1.11 -3.18 -16.50
C SER A 43 1.38 -3.75 -15.12
N THR A 44 2.58 -4.28 -14.94
CA THR A 44 2.97 -4.86 -13.66
C THR A 44 2.99 -3.82 -12.55
N ALA A 45 3.57 -2.65 -12.85
CA ALA A 45 3.65 -1.59 -11.83
C ALA A 45 2.27 -1.09 -11.43
N ASN A 46 1.41 -0.84 -12.42
CA ASN A 46 0.06 -0.35 -12.12
C ASN A 46 -0.73 -1.36 -11.33
N LEU A 47 -0.63 -2.61 -11.70
CA LEU A 47 -1.35 -3.66 -11.00
C LEU A 47 -0.81 -3.84 -9.59
N LEU A 48 0.49 -3.73 -9.42
CA LEU A 48 1.09 -3.77 -8.10
C LEU A 48 0.55 -2.65 -7.23
N PHE A 49 0.47 -1.44 -7.76
CA PHE A 49 -0.04 -0.31 -7.00
C PHE A 49 -1.49 -0.54 -6.56
N TRP A 50 -2.29 -1.15 -7.43
CA TRP A 50 -3.65 -1.51 -7.07
C TRP A 50 -3.67 -2.51 -5.91
N HIS A 51 -2.84 -3.54 -5.98
CA HIS A 51 -2.77 -4.53 -4.92
C HIS A 51 -2.30 -3.94 -3.59
N VAL A 52 -1.31 -3.05 -3.66
CA VAL A 52 -0.80 -2.39 -2.47
C VAL A 52 -1.93 -1.57 -1.82
N GLY A 53 -2.60 -0.77 -2.63
CA GLY A 53 -3.69 0.06 -2.12
C GLY A 53 -4.82 -0.77 -1.52
N LYS A 54 -5.18 -1.84 -2.21
CA LYS A 54 -6.25 -2.71 -1.73
C LYS A 54 -5.88 -3.38 -0.41
N ARG A 55 -4.65 -3.86 -0.31
CA ARG A 55 -4.23 -4.54 0.91
C ARG A 55 -4.24 -3.57 2.10
N ILE A 56 -3.79 -2.35 1.88
CA ILE A 56 -3.81 -1.34 2.95
C ILE A 56 -5.25 -1.03 3.35
N ASN A 57 -6.12 -0.83 2.38
CA ASN A 57 -7.53 -0.54 2.66
C ASN A 57 -8.17 -1.67 3.46
N ASP A 58 -7.92 -2.90 3.08
CA ASP A 58 -8.48 -4.06 3.78
C ASP A 58 -7.97 -4.13 5.21
N ASP A 59 -6.70 -3.81 5.42
CA ASP A 59 -6.12 -3.84 6.76
C ASP A 59 -6.77 -2.78 7.65
N ILE A 60 -6.96 -1.59 7.12
CA ILE A 60 -7.58 -0.50 7.87
C ILE A 60 -9.02 -0.87 8.22
N LEU A 61 -9.74 -1.42 7.26
CA LEU A 61 -11.13 -1.82 7.48
C LEU A 61 -11.23 -2.88 8.58
N ASN A 62 -10.34 -3.85 8.56
CA ASN A 62 -10.35 -4.91 9.56
C ASN A 62 -10.09 -4.40 10.97
N ASN A 63 -9.25 -3.37 11.09
CA ASN A 63 -8.89 -2.86 12.41
C ASN A 63 -9.85 -1.79 12.91
N LYS A 64 -10.59 -1.16 12.01
CA LYS A 64 -11.73 -0.29 12.35
C LYS A 64 -11.47 0.83 13.34
N ARG A 65 -10.27 1.36 13.38
CA ARG A 65 -9.94 2.50 14.22
C ARG A 65 -9.37 3.60 13.36
N ALA A 66 -9.98 4.79 13.45
CA ALA A 66 -9.55 5.94 12.66
C ALA A 66 -8.09 6.28 12.93
N GLU A 67 -7.72 6.27 14.21
CA GLU A 67 -6.35 6.51 14.61
C GLU A 67 -5.38 5.53 13.98
N TYR A 68 -5.77 4.26 13.99
CA TYR A 68 -4.94 3.22 13.41
C TYR A 68 -4.75 3.49 11.93
N GLY A 69 -5.85 3.81 11.23
CA GLY A 69 -5.78 4.03 9.79
C GLY A 69 -4.86 5.17 9.41
N GLN A 70 -4.98 6.30 10.10
CA GLN A 70 -4.13 7.44 9.82
C GLN A 70 -2.67 7.13 10.13
N GLN A 71 -2.43 6.53 11.27
CA GLN A 71 -1.08 6.27 11.70
C GLN A 71 -0.40 5.19 10.85
N ILE A 72 -1.14 4.15 10.49
CA ILE A 72 -0.56 3.06 9.73
C ILE A 72 -0.15 3.51 8.33
N VAL A 73 -0.94 4.37 7.70
CA VAL A 73 -0.59 4.87 6.36
C VAL A 73 0.72 5.65 6.42
N VAL A 74 0.86 6.53 7.41
CA VAL A 74 2.08 7.31 7.58
C VAL A 74 3.28 6.39 7.82
N ASN A 75 3.14 5.45 8.73
CA ASN A 75 4.24 4.57 9.11
C ASN A 75 4.66 3.65 7.97
N ILE A 76 3.68 3.09 7.29
CA ILE A 76 3.96 2.20 6.15
C ILE A 76 4.62 2.99 5.02
N ALA A 77 4.15 4.21 4.75
CA ALA A 77 4.76 5.03 3.71
C ALA A 77 6.23 5.26 3.99
N LYS A 78 6.57 5.58 5.23
CA LYS A 78 7.96 5.79 5.61
C LYS A 78 8.81 4.54 5.39
N ARG A 79 8.28 3.40 5.80
CA ARG A 79 9.02 2.14 5.69
C ARG A 79 9.20 1.71 4.25
N LEU A 80 8.15 1.84 3.44
CA LEU A 80 8.24 1.46 2.03
C LEU A 80 9.13 2.42 1.25
N THR A 81 9.06 3.71 1.55
CA THR A 81 9.89 4.69 0.88
C THR A 81 11.36 4.44 1.18
N ALA A 82 11.68 4.12 2.42
CA ALA A 82 13.06 3.85 2.81
C ALA A 82 13.61 2.63 2.09
N LYS A 83 12.79 1.62 1.86
CA LYS A 83 13.25 0.38 1.27
C LYS A 83 13.14 0.35 -0.26
N TYR A 84 12.10 0.95 -0.82
CA TYR A 84 11.79 0.81 -2.24
C TYR A 84 11.75 2.13 -3.01
N GLY A 85 11.86 3.26 -2.35
CA GLY A 85 11.99 4.53 -3.04
C GLY A 85 10.74 5.38 -3.04
N GLN A 86 10.82 6.47 -3.78
CA GLN A 86 9.84 7.55 -3.71
C GLN A 86 8.45 7.20 -4.23
N SER A 87 8.32 6.12 -4.98
CA SER A 87 7.01 5.70 -5.46
C SER A 87 6.04 5.43 -4.31
N TYR A 88 6.57 5.19 -3.12
CA TYR A 88 5.74 4.83 -1.96
C TYR A 88 5.61 5.93 -0.94
N GLU A 89 5.96 7.16 -1.30
CA GLU A 89 5.71 8.28 -0.43
C GLU A 89 4.22 8.43 -0.16
N ILE A 90 3.91 9.05 0.96
CA ILE A 90 2.54 9.06 1.46
C ILE A 90 1.52 9.54 0.44
N LYS A 91 1.86 10.57 -0.31
CA LYS A 91 0.95 11.11 -1.31
C LYS A 91 0.60 10.05 -2.36
N ASN A 92 1.60 9.34 -2.84
CA ASN A 92 1.37 8.33 -3.85
C ASN A 92 0.72 7.09 -3.26
N LEU A 93 1.08 6.75 -2.03
CA LEU A 93 0.47 5.62 -1.36
C LEU A 93 -1.04 5.84 -1.20
N ARG A 94 -1.44 7.06 -0.87
CA ARG A 94 -2.86 7.38 -0.78
C ARG A 94 -3.55 7.27 -2.13
N ARG A 95 -2.85 7.59 -3.20
CA ARG A 95 -3.39 7.40 -4.55
C ARG A 95 -3.58 5.94 -4.90
N MET A 96 -2.69 5.09 -4.44
CA MET A 96 -2.86 3.65 -4.62
C MET A 96 -4.10 3.16 -3.88
N MET A 97 -4.30 3.65 -2.66
CA MET A 97 -5.49 3.31 -1.89
C MET A 97 -6.76 3.79 -2.58
N GLN A 98 -6.73 5.01 -3.12
CA GLN A 98 -7.86 5.55 -3.84
C GLN A 98 -8.15 4.76 -5.11
N PHE A 99 -7.10 4.35 -5.81
CA PHE A 99 -7.23 3.52 -7.00
C PHE A 99 -8.01 2.25 -6.68
N ALA A 100 -7.66 1.58 -5.59
CA ALA A 100 -8.33 0.35 -5.20
C ALA A 100 -9.79 0.58 -4.80
N VAL A 101 -10.09 1.73 -4.22
CA VAL A 101 -11.47 2.07 -3.86
C VAL A 101 -12.30 2.36 -5.11
N GLN A 102 -11.73 3.12 -6.04
CA GLN A 102 -12.45 3.53 -7.25
C GLN A 102 -12.67 2.37 -8.22
N PHE A 103 -11.74 1.44 -8.26
CA PHE A 103 -11.82 0.32 -9.18
C PHE A 103 -11.67 -0.98 -8.41
N PRO A 104 -12.71 -1.40 -7.70
CA PRO A 104 -12.60 -2.57 -6.83
C PRO A 104 -12.54 -3.90 -7.57
N ASP A 105 -12.94 -3.92 -8.84
CA ASP A 105 -12.99 -5.16 -9.60
C ASP A 105 -11.70 -5.35 -10.40
N LYS A 106 -10.94 -6.36 -10.03
CA LYS A 106 -9.68 -6.65 -10.69
C LYS A 106 -9.85 -6.89 -12.19
N LYS A 107 -10.98 -7.40 -12.59
CA LYS A 107 -11.25 -7.64 -14.02
C LYS A 107 -11.23 -6.35 -14.83
N ILE A 108 -11.60 -5.25 -14.21
CA ILE A 108 -11.56 -3.94 -14.86
C ILE A 108 -10.16 -3.35 -14.75
N VAL A 109 -9.50 -3.60 -13.63
CA VAL A 109 -8.18 -3.03 -13.38
C VAL A 109 -7.13 -3.56 -14.36
N VAL A 110 -7.18 -4.85 -14.67
CA VAL A 110 -6.16 -5.46 -15.53
C VAL A 110 -6.06 -4.78 -16.89
N PRO A 111 -7.16 -4.61 -17.63
CA PRO A 111 -7.04 -3.91 -18.93
C PRO A 111 -6.65 -2.45 -18.79
N LEU A 112 -7.12 -1.76 -17.75
CA LEU A 112 -6.70 -0.38 -17.52
C LEU A 112 -5.21 -0.29 -17.27
N ALA A 113 -4.67 -1.22 -16.49
CA ALA A 113 -3.25 -1.24 -16.15
C ALA A 113 -2.38 -1.44 -17.40
N ARG A 114 -2.91 -2.11 -18.40
CA ARG A 114 -2.17 -2.34 -19.63
C ARG A 114 -2.16 -1.13 -20.54
N GLN A 115 -3.22 -0.35 -20.51
CA GLN A 115 -3.41 0.73 -21.48
C GLN A 115 -2.93 2.08 -21.00
N LEU A 116 -2.97 2.33 -19.71
CA LEU A 116 -2.67 3.62 -19.15
C LEU A 116 -1.45 3.55 -18.25
N ASN A 117 -0.66 4.62 -18.23
CA ASN A 117 0.40 4.68 -17.25
C ASN A 117 -0.17 5.25 -15.93
N TRP A 118 0.66 5.28 -14.91
CA TRP A 118 0.20 5.69 -13.58
C TRP A 118 -0.35 7.11 -13.56
N SER A 119 0.32 8.01 -14.27
CA SER A 119 -0.14 9.40 -14.33
C SER A 119 -1.53 9.51 -14.93
N HIS A 120 -1.78 8.75 -15.98
CA HIS A 120 -3.09 8.76 -16.62
C HIS A 120 -4.16 8.15 -15.71
N LEU A 121 -3.80 7.10 -14.99
CA LEU A 121 -4.74 6.50 -14.05
C LEU A 121 -5.12 7.46 -12.95
N ILE A 122 -4.13 8.19 -12.41
CA ILE A 122 -4.39 9.17 -11.37
C ILE A 122 -5.39 10.22 -11.87
N ALA A 123 -5.28 10.61 -13.11
CA ALA A 123 -6.18 11.61 -13.69
C ALA A 123 -7.63 11.15 -13.74
N LEU A 124 -7.86 9.85 -13.70
CA LEU A 124 -9.23 9.30 -13.69
C LEU A 124 -9.85 9.29 -12.31
N PHE A 125 -9.05 9.45 -11.26
CA PHE A 125 -9.59 9.40 -9.90
C PHE A 125 -10.45 10.63 -9.66
N PRO A 126 -11.60 10.46 -9.01
CA PRO A 126 -12.42 11.63 -8.70
C PRO A 126 -11.65 12.56 -7.79
N PHE A 127 -11.87 13.84 -7.99
CA PHE A 127 -11.26 14.82 -7.15
C PHE A 127 -11.93 14.77 -5.80
N SER A 128 -11.38 14.01 -4.90
CA SER A 128 -12.00 13.85 -3.62
C SER A 128 -10.97 13.41 -2.60
N SER A 129 -10.80 14.22 -1.59
CA SER A 129 -9.95 13.86 -0.48
C SER A 129 -10.74 13.22 0.65
N VAL A 130 -12.04 13.06 0.46
CA VAL A 130 -12.89 12.53 1.53
C VAL A 130 -12.51 11.12 1.95
N PHE A 131 -11.95 10.37 1.05
CA PHE A 131 -11.56 9.00 1.37
C PHE A 131 -10.42 8.93 2.39
N PHE A 132 -9.72 10.02 2.59
CA PHE A 132 -8.49 9.99 3.38
C PHE A 132 -8.46 11.03 4.47
N VAL A 133 -9.59 11.47 4.85
CA VAL A 133 -9.70 12.47 5.90
C VAL A 133 -9.52 11.89 7.28
#